data_2496f94f995ad60004c4b317e802fb0e
#
_entry.id   2496f94f995ad60004c4b317e802fb0e
#
_cell.length_a   1.000
_cell.length_b   1.000
_cell.length_c   1.000
_cell.angle_alpha   90.00
_cell.angle_beta   90.00
_cell.angle_gamma   90.00
#
_symmetry.space_group_name_H-M   'P 1'
#
loop_
_entity.id
_entity.type
_entity.pdbx_description
1 polymer ?
#
loop_
_entity_poly.entity_id
_entity_poly.type
_entity_poly.pdbx_seq_one_letter_code
_entity_poly.pdbx_strand_id
1 'polypeptide(L)'
;MATYTITHKQVVENVATVQVLQQPEFEVGQSVTITGLTGFNGTHVITALPEYYFVGVSDQGDYLYDNAVIIPNQIQFALTANNVTRQAASGTLTYSVTATWIALGDLEDYLGFTFTNPSADLDVATMAVGAANAFAYRRRQEAGYWDSPTTVPGLDCKLGTTQYAAILYRERGSVEALASFDPLSVGGPVAGNYGQILRLLGVGKPQVA
;
A
#
# COMPACT_ATOMS: atom_id res chain seq x y z
N MET A 1 1.25 7.16 2.72
CA MET A 1 0.08 7.71 2.00
C MET A 1 0.61 8.69 0.96
N ALA A 2 0.45 8.37 -0.32
CA ALA A 2 0.84 9.24 -1.41
C ALA A 2 -0.36 10.08 -1.85
N THR A 3 -0.11 11.31 -2.30
CA THR A 3 -1.15 12.26 -2.71
C THR A 3 -0.83 12.79 -4.10
N TYR A 4 -1.78 12.70 -5.01
CA TYR A 4 -1.67 13.08 -6.41
C TYR A 4 -2.69 14.17 -6.75
N THR A 5 -2.29 15.15 -7.56
CA THR A 5 -3.18 16.21 -8.02
C THR A 5 -3.89 15.78 -9.30
N ILE A 6 -5.22 15.77 -9.31
CA ILE A 6 -6.03 15.49 -10.50
C ILE A 6 -6.05 16.73 -11.40
N THR A 7 -5.84 16.52 -12.69
CA THR A 7 -5.81 17.58 -13.71
C THR A 7 -6.95 17.50 -14.72
N HIS A 8 -7.42 16.29 -15.03
CA HIS A 8 -8.53 16.06 -15.97
C HIS A 8 -9.41 14.92 -15.50
N LYS A 9 -10.67 14.94 -15.98
CA LYS A 9 -11.65 13.87 -15.75
C LYS A 9 -12.44 13.56 -17.01
N GLN A 10 -12.93 12.32 -17.10
CA GLN A 10 -13.80 11.82 -18.18
C GLN A 10 -14.67 10.69 -17.63
N VAL A 11 -15.87 10.52 -18.15
CA VAL A 11 -16.69 9.32 -17.99
C VAL A 11 -17.24 8.92 -19.34
N VAL A 12 -17.02 7.68 -19.74
CA VAL A 12 -17.63 7.08 -20.94
C VAL A 12 -18.11 5.69 -20.56
N GLU A 13 -19.38 5.39 -20.78
CA GLU A 13 -19.99 4.07 -20.60
C GLU A 13 -19.73 3.47 -19.21
N ASN A 14 -19.91 4.27 -18.16
CA ASN A 14 -19.68 3.91 -16.75
C ASN A 14 -18.22 3.58 -16.39
N VAL A 15 -17.27 3.96 -17.25
CA VAL A 15 -15.83 3.94 -16.95
C VAL A 15 -15.36 5.37 -16.75
N ALA A 16 -14.91 5.65 -15.54
CA ALA A 16 -14.29 6.93 -15.21
C ALA A 16 -12.80 6.87 -15.51
N THR A 17 -12.28 7.93 -16.12
CA THR A 17 -10.85 8.16 -16.31
C THR A 17 -10.46 9.48 -15.65
N VAL A 18 -9.48 9.46 -14.77
CA VAL A 18 -8.86 10.65 -14.21
C VAL A 18 -7.38 10.69 -14.59
N GLN A 19 -6.87 11.88 -14.86
CA GLN A 19 -5.44 12.10 -15.09
C GLN A 19 -4.84 12.82 -13.91
N VAL A 20 -3.68 12.33 -13.44
CA VAL A 20 -2.92 12.98 -12.37
C VAL A 20 -1.65 13.66 -12.90
N LEU A 21 -1.18 14.66 -12.16
CA LEU A 21 -0.02 15.45 -12.56
C LEU A 21 1.28 14.64 -12.42
N GLN A 22 1.41 13.89 -11.33
CA GLN A 22 2.59 13.09 -11.02
C GLN A 22 2.44 11.68 -11.59
N GLN A 23 3.56 11.03 -11.88
CA GLN A 23 3.55 9.62 -12.26
C GLN A 23 3.04 8.76 -11.09
N PRO A 24 2.01 7.91 -11.32
CA PRO A 24 1.45 7.09 -10.26
C PRO A 24 2.34 5.88 -9.94
N GLU A 25 2.35 5.53 -8.63
CA GLU A 25 3.08 4.38 -8.09
C GLU A 25 2.14 3.25 -7.64
N PHE A 26 0.98 3.12 -8.27
CA PHE A 26 -0.02 2.10 -7.94
C PHE A 26 -0.32 1.22 -9.14
N GLU A 27 -0.93 0.06 -8.87
CA GLU A 27 -1.20 -0.99 -9.84
C GLU A 27 -2.71 -1.23 -10.01
N VAL A 28 -3.07 -1.89 -11.10
CA VAL A 28 -4.44 -2.39 -11.33
C VAL A 28 -4.87 -3.32 -10.18
N GLY A 29 -6.10 -3.15 -9.71
CA GLY A 29 -6.66 -3.88 -8.58
C GLY A 29 -6.47 -3.19 -7.21
N GLN A 30 -5.63 -2.17 -7.13
CA GLN A 30 -5.47 -1.38 -5.90
C GLN A 30 -6.56 -0.31 -5.76
N SER A 31 -6.78 0.15 -4.52
CA SER A 31 -7.80 1.14 -4.21
C SER A 31 -7.19 2.53 -4.05
N VAL A 32 -7.85 3.52 -4.64
CA VAL A 32 -7.52 4.94 -4.50
C VAL A 32 -8.73 5.70 -3.97
N THR A 33 -8.50 6.76 -3.21
CA THR A 33 -9.57 7.63 -2.71
C THR A 33 -9.48 8.99 -3.38
N ILE A 34 -10.58 9.43 -4.00
CA ILE A 34 -10.70 10.71 -4.68
C ILE A 34 -11.50 11.67 -3.80
N THR A 35 -11.00 12.89 -3.66
CA THR A 35 -11.65 14.00 -2.93
C THR A 35 -11.58 15.30 -3.72
N GLY A 36 -12.55 16.19 -3.49
CA GLY A 36 -12.59 17.49 -4.18
C GLY A 36 -13.03 17.44 -5.64
N LEU A 37 -13.48 16.28 -6.16
CA LEU A 37 -13.90 16.09 -7.55
C LEU A 37 -15.36 15.67 -7.61
N THR A 38 -16.28 16.62 -7.75
CA THR A 38 -17.73 16.37 -7.74
C THR A 38 -18.11 15.28 -8.73
N GLY A 39 -18.86 14.28 -8.24
CA GLY A 39 -19.31 13.13 -9.00
C GLY A 39 -18.31 11.98 -9.09
N PHE A 40 -17.08 12.16 -8.58
CA PHE A 40 -16.01 11.14 -8.58
C PHE A 40 -15.48 10.85 -7.18
N ASN A 41 -15.95 11.58 -6.17
CA ASN A 41 -15.48 11.41 -4.80
C ASN A 41 -15.79 10.00 -4.27
N GLY A 42 -14.87 9.43 -3.52
CA GLY A 42 -15.00 8.11 -2.91
C GLY A 42 -13.78 7.24 -3.11
N THR A 43 -13.88 6.00 -2.65
CA THR A 43 -12.83 4.98 -2.85
C THR A 43 -13.18 4.11 -4.04
N HIS A 44 -12.25 3.99 -4.97
CA HIS A 44 -12.41 3.27 -6.23
C HIS A 44 -11.29 2.27 -6.41
N VAL A 45 -11.61 1.10 -7.01
CA VAL A 45 -10.63 0.09 -7.40
C VAL A 45 -10.17 0.40 -8.83
N ILE A 46 -8.86 0.46 -9.03
CA ILE A 46 -8.24 0.72 -10.34
C ILE A 46 -8.49 -0.48 -11.26
N THR A 47 -9.10 -0.24 -12.41
CA THR A 47 -9.36 -1.27 -13.44
C THR A 47 -8.35 -1.25 -14.57
N ALA A 48 -7.76 -0.08 -14.88
CA ALA A 48 -6.71 0.06 -15.88
C ALA A 48 -5.85 1.31 -15.62
N LEU A 49 -4.63 1.31 -16.18
CA LEU A 49 -3.69 2.44 -16.19
C LEU A 49 -3.28 2.73 -17.63
N PRO A 50 -4.15 3.33 -18.45
CA PRO A 50 -3.88 3.54 -19.85
C PRO A 50 -2.92 4.71 -20.11
N GLU A 51 -2.18 4.60 -21.21
CA GLU A 51 -1.32 5.67 -21.73
C GLU A 51 -1.94 6.39 -22.93
N TYR A 52 -3.14 5.95 -23.39
CA TYR A 52 -3.81 6.46 -24.57
C TYR A 52 -5.19 7.02 -24.23
N TYR A 53 -5.73 7.86 -25.13
CA TYR A 53 -7.05 8.45 -24.95
C TYR A 53 -8.15 7.36 -24.95
N PHE A 54 -8.96 7.35 -23.90
CA PHE A 54 -10.07 6.40 -23.77
C PHE A 54 -11.27 6.85 -24.60
N VAL A 55 -11.72 5.99 -25.51
CA VAL A 55 -12.81 6.26 -26.45
C VAL A 55 -14.13 5.66 -25.95
N GLY A 56 -14.11 4.46 -25.37
CA GLY A 56 -15.32 3.77 -24.92
C GLY A 56 -15.08 2.29 -24.62
N VAL A 57 -16.17 1.54 -24.53
CA VAL A 57 -16.16 0.09 -24.29
C VAL A 57 -16.78 -0.61 -25.50
N SER A 58 -16.19 -1.70 -25.97
CA SER A 58 -16.75 -2.52 -27.05
C SER A 58 -18.01 -3.27 -26.58
N ASP A 59 -18.79 -3.80 -27.52
CA ASP A 59 -19.95 -4.66 -27.23
C ASP A 59 -19.56 -5.94 -26.46
N GLN A 60 -18.27 -6.30 -26.44
CA GLN A 60 -17.71 -7.43 -25.71
C GLN A 60 -17.17 -7.06 -24.33
N GLY A 61 -17.18 -5.75 -23.98
CA GLY A 61 -16.69 -5.23 -22.69
C GLY A 61 -15.22 -4.82 -22.69
N ASP A 62 -14.53 -4.82 -23.84
CA ASP A 62 -13.13 -4.41 -23.94
C ASP A 62 -12.99 -2.90 -23.98
N TYR A 63 -11.98 -2.35 -23.34
CA TYR A 63 -11.68 -0.93 -23.36
C TYR A 63 -11.04 -0.53 -24.69
N LEU A 64 -11.60 0.50 -25.32
CA LEU A 64 -11.15 1.03 -26.60
C LEU A 64 -10.34 2.30 -26.39
N TYR A 65 -9.17 2.37 -27.03
CA TYR A 65 -8.27 3.51 -26.95
C TYR A 65 -7.90 4.06 -28.33
N ASP A 66 -7.78 5.37 -28.43
CA ASP A 66 -7.18 6.03 -29.59
C ASP A 66 -5.65 6.08 -29.41
N ASN A 67 -4.96 5.18 -30.08
CA ASN A 67 -3.50 5.04 -29.98
C ASN A 67 -2.72 6.21 -30.65
N ALA A 68 -3.41 7.11 -31.36
CA ALA A 68 -2.80 8.31 -31.90
C ALA A 68 -2.67 9.43 -30.85
N VAL A 69 -3.40 9.33 -29.73
CA VAL A 69 -3.43 10.36 -28.68
C VAL A 69 -2.86 9.80 -27.37
N ILE A 70 -1.60 10.12 -27.09
CA ILE A 70 -0.91 9.71 -25.85
C ILE A 70 -1.32 10.65 -24.72
N ILE A 71 -1.79 10.07 -23.62
CA ILE A 71 -2.16 10.80 -22.39
C ILE A 71 -1.59 10.01 -21.21
N PRO A 72 -0.45 10.43 -20.65
CA PRO A 72 0.17 9.72 -19.54
C PRO A 72 -0.56 9.93 -18.22
N ASN A 73 -0.24 9.09 -17.24
CA ASN A 73 -0.68 9.19 -15.84
C ASN A 73 -2.22 9.14 -15.70
N GLN A 74 -2.87 8.31 -16.50
CA GLN A 74 -4.31 8.08 -16.40
C GLN A 74 -4.61 6.89 -15.49
N ILE A 75 -5.77 6.96 -14.84
CA ILE A 75 -6.29 5.93 -13.94
C ILE A 75 -7.75 5.72 -14.35
N GLN A 76 -8.12 4.46 -14.54
CA GLN A 76 -9.50 4.08 -14.82
C GLN A 76 -10.10 3.25 -13.69
N PHE A 77 -11.39 3.46 -13.46
CA PHE A 77 -12.20 2.72 -12.50
C PHE A 77 -13.67 2.72 -12.92
N ALA A 78 -14.43 1.76 -12.42
CA ALA A 78 -15.87 1.70 -12.66
C ALA A 78 -16.57 2.82 -11.88
N LEU A 79 -17.44 3.58 -12.58
CA LEU A 79 -18.26 4.64 -11.99
C LEU A 79 -19.56 4.78 -12.75
N THR A 80 -20.68 4.41 -12.13
CA THR A 80 -22.01 4.62 -12.72
C THR A 80 -22.36 6.09 -12.70
N ALA A 81 -22.22 6.75 -13.83
CA ALA A 81 -22.50 8.17 -14.02
C ALA A 81 -22.83 8.50 -15.49
N ASN A 82 -23.43 9.65 -15.71
CA ASN A 82 -23.62 10.15 -17.07
C ASN A 82 -22.27 10.39 -17.77
N ASN A 83 -22.24 10.19 -19.09
CA ASN A 83 -21.06 10.45 -19.88
C ASN A 83 -20.61 11.91 -19.73
N VAL A 84 -19.31 12.07 -19.48
CA VAL A 84 -18.63 13.37 -19.35
C VAL A 84 -17.45 13.36 -20.31
N THR A 85 -17.44 14.26 -21.27
CA THR A 85 -16.30 14.43 -22.17
C THR A 85 -15.07 14.84 -21.38
N ARG A 86 -13.87 14.48 -21.87
CA ARG A 86 -12.63 14.87 -21.23
C ARG A 86 -12.55 16.38 -21.04
N GLN A 87 -12.36 16.80 -19.79
CA GLN A 87 -12.28 18.20 -19.41
C GLN A 87 -11.30 18.40 -18.24
N ALA A 88 -10.78 19.63 -18.13
CA ALA A 88 -9.96 20.02 -17.00
C ALA A 88 -10.75 19.89 -15.69
N ALA A 89 -10.09 19.42 -14.67
CA ALA A 89 -10.67 19.22 -13.34
C ALA A 89 -9.62 19.45 -12.27
N SER A 90 -10.07 19.73 -11.05
CA SER A 90 -9.20 19.89 -9.89
C SER A 90 -9.74 19.02 -8.76
N GLY A 91 -8.87 18.22 -8.18
CA GLY A 91 -9.17 17.34 -7.09
C GLY A 91 -7.92 16.65 -6.59
N THR A 92 -8.06 15.85 -5.58
CA THR A 92 -6.96 15.11 -4.96
C THR A 92 -7.26 13.62 -5.01
N LEU A 93 -6.29 12.84 -5.44
CA LEU A 93 -6.29 11.39 -5.36
C LEU A 93 -5.29 10.99 -4.29
N THR A 94 -5.74 10.19 -3.32
CA THR A 94 -4.87 9.65 -2.27
C THR A 94 -4.79 8.14 -2.42
N TYR A 95 -3.59 7.63 -2.21
CA TYR A 95 -3.27 6.22 -2.25
C TYR A 95 -2.60 5.81 -0.94
N SER A 96 -3.16 4.80 -0.30
CA SER A 96 -2.52 4.14 0.83
C SER A 96 -2.58 2.64 0.61
N VAL A 97 -1.43 2.01 0.60
CA VAL A 97 -1.33 0.55 0.56
C VAL A 97 -1.54 0.01 1.96
N THR A 98 -2.45 -0.92 2.10
CA THR A 98 -2.56 -1.76 3.29
C THR A 98 -1.94 -3.12 2.95
N ALA A 99 -0.73 -3.33 3.43
CA ALA A 99 -0.09 -4.64 3.28
C ALA A 99 -0.67 -5.62 4.31
N THR A 100 -0.91 -6.87 3.88
CA THR A 100 -1.52 -7.94 4.68
C THR A 100 -0.75 -9.25 4.54
N TRP A 101 0.58 -9.19 4.69
CA TRP A 101 1.47 -10.35 4.55
C TRP A 101 1.37 -11.34 5.69
N ILE A 102 1.07 -10.83 6.89
CA ILE A 102 0.80 -11.63 8.09
C ILE A 102 -0.53 -11.22 8.71
N ALA A 103 -1.19 -12.17 9.34
CA ALA A 103 -2.40 -11.96 10.15
C ALA A 103 -2.07 -12.07 11.64
N LEU A 104 -3.05 -11.79 12.50
CA LEU A 104 -2.92 -11.93 13.95
C LEU A 104 -2.56 -13.38 14.35
N GLY A 105 -3.18 -14.37 13.71
CA GLY A 105 -2.89 -15.78 13.95
C GLY A 105 -1.41 -16.16 13.72
N ASP A 106 -0.75 -15.56 12.74
CA ASP A 106 0.70 -15.78 12.51
C ASP A 106 1.54 -15.27 13.68
N LEU A 107 1.11 -14.18 14.32
CA LEU A 107 1.76 -13.65 15.51
C LEU A 107 1.48 -14.53 16.75
N GLU A 108 0.24 -15.00 16.92
CA GLU A 108 -0.17 -15.91 17.98
C GLU A 108 0.61 -17.22 17.92
N ASP A 109 0.70 -17.83 16.75
CA ASP A 109 1.48 -19.05 16.52
C ASP A 109 2.96 -18.85 16.85
N TYR A 110 3.53 -17.70 16.47
CA TYR A 110 4.92 -17.38 16.76
C TYR A 110 5.18 -17.13 18.25
N LEU A 111 4.23 -16.52 18.97
CA LEU A 111 4.32 -16.25 20.39
C LEU A 111 3.99 -17.47 21.25
N GLY A 112 3.27 -18.45 20.70
CA GLY A 112 2.85 -19.67 21.38
C GLY A 112 1.65 -19.49 22.31
N PHE A 113 0.83 -18.45 22.11
CA PHE A 113 -0.43 -18.23 22.84
C PHE A 113 -1.43 -17.44 22.00
N THR A 114 -2.72 -17.55 22.35
CA THR A 114 -3.83 -16.86 21.68
C THR A 114 -4.32 -15.68 22.52
N PHE A 115 -4.60 -14.55 21.88
CA PHE A 115 -5.14 -13.38 22.56
C PHE A 115 -6.63 -13.55 22.87
N THR A 116 -7.03 -13.18 24.09
CA THR A 116 -8.43 -13.22 24.51
C THR A 116 -9.17 -12.00 23.94
N ASN A 117 -10.36 -12.20 23.40
CA ASN A 117 -11.19 -11.12 22.89
C ASN A 117 -12.36 -10.81 23.84
N PRO A 118 -12.64 -9.55 24.25
CA PRO A 118 -11.82 -8.34 24.02
C PRO A 118 -10.70 -8.19 25.04
N SER A 119 -9.54 -7.66 24.64
CA SER A 119 -8.48 -7.29 25.57
C SER A 119 -7.60 -6.18 25.01
N ALA A 120 -7.01 -5.36 25.88
CA ALA A 120 -6.03 -4.35 25.48
C ALA A 120 -4.81 -4.99 24.78
N ASP A 121 -4.49 -6.23 25.12
CA ASP A 121 -3.41 -6.99 24.50
C ASP A 121 -3.71 -7.34 23.06
N LEU A 122 -4.94 -7.71 22.74
CA LEU A 122 -5.41 -7.98 21.38
C LEU A 122 -5.32 -6.72 20.51
N ASP A 123 -5.73 -5.58 21.05
CA ASP A 123 -5.66 -4.30 20.31
C ASP A 123 -4.20 -3.94 19.96
N VAL A 124 -3.29 -4.09 20.92
CA VAL A 124 -1.85 -3.84 20.70
C VAL A 124 -1.25 -4.83 19.72
N ALA A 125 -1.60 -6.12 19.82
CA ALA A 125 -1.14 -7.14 18.89
C ALA A 125 -1.61 -6.86 17.46
N THR A 126 -2.87 -6.44 17.29
CA THR A 126 -3.44 -6.06 16.00
C THR A 126 -2.72 -4.85 15.41
N MET A 127 -2.43 -3.82 16.22
CA MET A 127 -1.63 -2.67 15.80
C MET A 127 -0.21 -3.06 15.42
N ALA A 128 0.43 -3.96 16.18
CA ALA A 128 1.78 -4.44 15.90
C ALA A 128 1.85 -5.21 14.58
N VAL A 129 0.86 -6.05 14.28
CA VAL A 129 0.73 -6.76 13.00
C VAL A 129 0.57 -5.76 11.84
N GLY A 130 -0.32 -4.78 11.97
CA GLY A 130 -0.52 -3.74 10.96
C GLY A 130 0.74 -2.92 10.69
N ALA A 131 1.43 -2.50 11.76
CA ALA A 131 2.68 -1.75 11.67
C ALA A 131 3.81 -2.57 11.02
N ALA A 132 3.91 -3.86 11.36
CA ALA A 132 4.92 -4.76 10.80
C ALA A 132 4.69 -5.01 9.30
N ASN A 133 3.45 -5.23 8.89
CA ASN A 133 3.08 -5.36 7.48
C ASN A 133 3.46 -4.11 6.68
N ALA A 134 3.07 -2.93 7.17
CA ALA A 134 3.37 -1.66 6.53
C ALA A 134 4.87 -1.38 6.45
N PHE A 135 5.62 -1.71 7.51
CA PHE A 135 7.07 -1.56 7.55
C PHE A 135 7.76 -2.47 6.53
N ALA A 136 7.45 -3.77 6.56
CA ALA A 136 8.09 -4.76 5.69
C ALA A 136 7.84 -4.45 4.21
N TYR A 137 6.59 -4.15 3.85
CA TYR A 137 6.21 -3.78 2.49
C TYR A 137 6.97 -2.53 2.02
N ARG A 138 6.95 -1.44 2.81
CA ARG A 138 7.64 -0.19 2.46
C ARG A 138 9.15 -0.39 2.31
N ARG A 139 9.80 -1.18 3.19
CA ARG A 139 11.24 -1.44 3.10
C ARG A 139 11.62 -2.18 1.82
N ARG A 140 10.78 -3.10 1.39
CA ARG A 140 11.02 -3.82 0.12
C ARG A 140 10.78 -2.92 -1.08
N GLN A 141 9.76 -2.07 -1.07
CA GLN A 141 9.57 -1.04 -2.12
C GLN A 141 10.78 -0.09 -2.21
N GLU A 142 11.28 0.42 -1.07
CA GLU A 142 12.48 1.28 -1.02
C GLU A 142 13.73 0.56 -1.57
N ALA A 143 13.78 -0.77 -1.48
CA ALA A 143 14.85 -1.60 -2.05
C ALA A 143 14.61 -1.98 -3.53
N GLY A 144 13.55 -1.49 -4.16
CA GLY A 144 13.25 -1.72 -5.58
C GLY A 144 12.45 -3.00 -5.88
N TYR A 145 11.86 -3.65 -4.88
CA TYR A 145 10.98 -4.80 -5.10
C TYR A 145 9.56 -4.34 -5.41
N TRP A 146 8.93 -4.99 -6.39
CA TRP A 146 7.52 -4.80 -6.79
C TRP A 146 6.67 -5.95 -6.26
N ASP A 147 6.42 -5.96 -4.96
CA ASP A 147 5.67 -7.02 -4.31
C ASP A 147 4.17 -6.71 -4.26
N SER A 148 3.35 -7.77 -4.30
CA SER A 148 1.91 -7.65 -4.01
C SER A 148 1.70 -7.23 -2.55
N PRO A 149 0.82 -6.27 -2.25
CA PRO A 149 0.52 -5.91 -0.86
C PRO A 149 -0.25 -7.00 -0.12
N THR A 150 -0.95 -7.90 -0.84
CA THR A 150 -1.79 -8.94 -0.24
C THR A 150 -1.15 -10.32 -0.23
N THR A 151 -0.07 -10.53 -0.99
CA THR A 151 0.63 -11.81 -1.08
C THR A 151 2.07 -11.66 -0.64
N VAL A 152 2.45 -12.34 0.43
CA VAL A 152 3.84 -12.31 0.90
C VAL A 152 4.77 -12.95 -0.14
N PRO A 153 5.92 -12.32 -0.46
CA PRO A 153 6.80 -12.81 -1.54
C PRO A 153 7.47 -14.15 -1.23
N GLY A 154 7.71 -14.46 0.03
CA GLY A 154 8.37 -15.70 0.45
C GLY A 154 8.24 -15.96 1.95
N LEU A 155 8.58 -17.17 2.39
CA LEU A 155 8.52 -17.56 3.81
C LEU A 155 9.53 -16.81 4.68
N ASP A 156 10.65 -16.40 4.13
CA ASP A 156 11.64 -15.54 4.76
C ASP A 156 11.05 -14.15 5.07
N CYS A 157 10.39 -13.54 4.09
CA CYS A 157 9.67 -12.28 4.28
C CYS A 157 8.55 -12.41 5.31
N LYS A 158 7.78 -13.52 5.27
CA LYS A 158 6.76 -13.80 6.26
C LYS A 158 7.35 -13.89 7.67
N LEU A 159 8.42 -14.65 7.85
CA LEU A 159 9.11 -14.82 9.13
C LEU A 159 9.69 -13.48 9.63
N GLY A 160 10.34 -12.71 8.76
CA GLY A 160 10.89 -11.40 9.12
C GLY A 160 9.82 -10.41 9.57
N THR A 161 8.67 -10.40 8.89
CA THR A 161 7.53 -9.56 9.25
C THR A 161 6.91 -9.99 10.58
N THR A 162 6.76 -11.31 10.81
CA THR A 162 6.24 -11.86 12.08
C THR A 162 7.18 -11.57 13.24
N GLN A 163 8.49 -11.71 13.05
CA GLN A 163 9.48 -11.36 14.08
C GLN A 163 9.40 -9.87 14.44
N TYR A 164 9.25 -9.00 13.45
CA TYR A 164 9.11 -7.57 13.72
C TYR A 164 7.81 -7.25 14.49
N ALA A 165 6.69 -7.88 14.12
CA ALA A 165 5.43 -7.75 14.87
C ALA A 165 5.59 -8.21 16.33
N ALA A 166 6.29 -9.32 16.56
CA ALA A 166 6.55 -9.84 17.91
C ALA A 166 7.43 -8.90 18.74
N ILE A 167 8.41 -8.22 18.12
CA ILE A 167 9.22 -7.20 18.79
C ILE A 167 8.34 -6.02 19.19
N LEU A 168 7.57 -5.44 18.26
CA LEU A 168 6.68 -4.31 18.54
C LEU A 168 5.67 -4.64 19.65
N TYR A 169 5.13 -5.87 19.66
CA TYR A 169 4.22 -6.32 20.70
C TYR A 169 4.91 -6.42 22.08
N ARG A 170 6.13 -6.99 22.14
CA ARG A 170 6.88 -7.18 23.40
C ARG A 170 7.44 -5.89 23.99
N GLU A 171 7.78 -4.92 23.15
CA GLU A 171 8.33 -3.63 23.58
C GLU A 171 7.27 -2.67 24.12
N ARG A 172 5.97 -3.02 24.02
CA ARG A 172 4.89 -2.20 24.58
C ARG A 172 5.07 -1.97 26.08
N GLY A 173 5.01 -0.70 26.48
CA GLY A 173 5.05 -0.31 27.90
C GLY A 173 6.35 -0.58 28.63
N SER A 174 7.44 -0.97 27.94
CA SER A 174 8.75 -1.07 28.55
C SER A 174 9.38 0.33 28.67
N VAL A 175 9.76 0.69 29.88
CA VAL A 175 10.52 1.94 30.13
C VAL A 175 11.87 1.90 29.40
N GLU A 176 12.37 0.70 29.12
CA GLU A 176 13.59 0.45 28.35
C GLU A 176 13.46 0.86 26.87
N ALA A 177 12.28 0.79 26.27
CA ALA A 177 12.04 1.31 24.93
C ALA A 177 12.23 2.84 24.87
N LEU A 178 11.94 3.56 25.95
CA LEU A 178 12.21 4.99 26.09
C LEU A 178 13.68 5.28 26.43
N ALA A 179 14.36 4.39 27.12
CA ALA A 179 15.77 4.53 27.46
C ALA A 179 16.72 4.27 26.27
N SER A 180 16.27 3.54 25.26
CA SER A 180 17.05 3.33 24.02
C SER A 180 17.17 4.58 23.12
N PHE A 181 16.50 5.67 23.45
CA PHE A 181 16.75 6.99 22.87
C PHE A 181 17.96 7.72 23.49
N ASP A 182 18.61 7.16 24.50
CA ASP A 182 19.88 7.69 25.01
C ASP A 182 21.01 7.30 24.04
N PRO A 183 21.62 8.26 23.30
CA PRO A 183 22.69 7.98 22.33
C PRO A 183 23.97 7.44 22.99
N LEU A 184 24.01 7.31 24.32
CA LEU A 184 25.13 6.78 25.10
C LEU A 184 24.90 5.34 25.60
N SER A 185 23.71 4.74 25.44
CA SER A 185 23.50 3.35 25.81
C SER A 185 24.04 2.41 24.72
N VAL A 186 25.34 2.21 24.71
CA VAL A 186 26.03 1.19 23.91
C VAL A 186 25.65 -0.18 24.47
N GLY A 187 24.71 -0.88 23.85
CA GLY A 187 24.51 -2.30 24.17
C GLY A 187 23.09 -2.81 24.35
N GLY A 188 22.06 -2.19 23.76
CA GLY A 188 20.71 -2.75 23.79
C GLY A 188 20.55 -3.95 22.83
N PRO A 189 19.84 -5.03 23.24
CA PRO A 189 19.64 -6.25 22.43
C PRO A 189 18.84 -6.03 21.14
N VAL A 190 18.25 -4.86 20.93
CA VAL A 190 17.38 -4.54 19.78
C VAL A 190 18.16 -4.38 18.47
N ALA A 191 19.40 -3.90 18.51
CA ALA A 191 20.20 -3.68 17.31
C ALA A 191 20.57 -4.98 16.56
N GLY A 192 20.74 -6.10 17.28
CA GLY A 192 21.07 -7.41 16.69
C GLY A 192 19.90 -8.02 15.91
N ASN A 193 18.68 -7.86 16.38
CA ASN A 193 17.48 -8.44 15.78
C ASN A 193 17.02 -7.67 14.51
N TYR A 194 17.21 -6.35 14.48
CA TYR A 194 16.81 -5.53 13.34
C TYR A 194 17.60 -5.89 12.06
N GLY A 195 18.90 -6.10 12.17
CA GLY A 195 19.73 -6.53 11.05
C GLY A 195 19.32 -7.90 10.49
N GLN A 196 18.86 -8.82 11.35
CA GLN A 196 18.31 -10.11 10.92
C GLN A 196 16.98 -9.94 10.18
N ILE A 197 16.08 -9.09 10.67
CA ILE A 197 14.81 -8.78 10.00
C ILE A 197 15.05 -8.22 8.60
N LEU A 198 15.95 -7.24 8.45
CA LEU A 198 16.30 -6.69 7.14
C LEU A 198 16.88 -7.74 6.19
N ARG A 199 17.67 -8.71 6.68
CA ARG A 199 18.16 -9.84 5.88
C ARG A 199 17.03 -10.75 5.42
N LEU A 200 16.09 -11.09 6.31
CA LEU A 200 14.91 -11.90 5.99
C LEU A 200 14.00 -11.21 4.98
N LEU A 201 13.87 -9.89 5.06
CA LEU A 201 13.16 -9.09 4.07
C LEU A 201 13.92 -8.94 2.74
N GLY A 202 15.16 -9.40 2.64
CA GLY A 202 15.98 -9.25 1.44
C GLY A 202 16.56 -7.85 1.21
N VAL A 203 16.38 -6.92 2.15
CA VAL A 203 16.76 -5.51 2.02
C VAL A 203 18.08 -5.14 2.71
N GLY A 204 18.79 -6.13 3.25
CA GLY A 204 20.04 -5.93 3.99
C GLY A 204 21.29 -5.66 3.14
N LYS A 205 21.19 -5.68 1.81
CA LYS A 205 22.26 -5.34 0.88
C LYS A 205 21.73 -4.37 -0.16
N PRO A 206 22.50 -3.31 -0.54
CA PRO A 206 22.14 -2.50 -1.70
C PRO A 206 22.14 -3.43 -2.93
N GLN A 207 21.06 -3.43 -3.70
CA GLN A 207 21.01 -4.08 -4.99
C GLN A 207 21.88 -3.25 -5.91
N VAL A 208 23.05 -3.77 -6.25
CA VAL A 208 23.88 -3.20 -7.33
C VAL A 208 23.26 -3.73 -8.62
N ALA A 209 22.60 -2.85 -9.37
CA ALA A 209 22.15 -3.12 -10.72
C ALA A 209 23.32 -3.09 -11.68
#